data_e75164bddf6575a12673ebf2e51cdc1b
#
_entry.id   e75164bddf6575a12673ebf2e51cdc1b
#
_cell.length_a   1.000
_cell.length_b   1.000
_cell.length_c   1.000
_cell.angle_alpha   90.00
_cell.angle_beta   90.00
_cell.angle_gamma   90.00
#
_symmetry.space_group_name_H-M   'P 1'
#
loop_
_entity.id
_entity.type
_entity.pdbx_description
1 polymer ?
#
loop_
_entity_poly.entity_id
_entity_poly.type
_entity_poly.pdbx_seq_one_letter_code
_entity_poly.pdbx_strand_id
1 'polypeptide(L)'
;MNTQTLPHAASYDAIVIGGGVMGCSTALHLAQGGMRVALVDRGPLCREASGVNAGTLTLHMTRAALIPYAMRAWRMWMEAEQWLGMGVLATHVPGLTLAFTEAECEMVELRAQARRAHGAPIEVISAE
;
A
#
# COMPACT_ATOMS: atom_id res chain seq x y z
N MET A 1 -11.29 16.50 -21.05
CA MET A 1 -11.44 16.59 -19.58
C MET A 1 -12.92 16.44 -19.26
N ASN A 2 -13.33 15.29 -18.75
CA ASN A 2 -14.72 15.11 -18.34
C ASN A 2 -14.83 15.50 -16.87
N THR A 3 -15.02 16.77 -16.61
CA THR A 3 -15.39 17.26 -15.27
C THR A 3 -16.86 16.91 -15.10
N GLN A 4 -17.14 15.78 -14.45
CA GLN A 4 -18.51 15.52 -14.02
C GLN A 4 -18.84 16.51 -12.90
N THR A 5 -19.68 17.47 -13.20
CA THR A 5 -20.25 18.38 -12.20
C THR A 5 -21.15 17.55 -11.30
N LEU A 6 -20.90 17.55 -10.00
CA LEU A 6 -21.76 16.89 -9.03
C LEU A 6 -23.17 17.51 -9.11
N PRO A 7 -24.24 16.72 -9.13
CA PRO A 7 -25.58 17.25 -9.18
C PRO A 7 -25.86 18.10 -7.93
N HIS A 8 -26.38 19.31 -8.14
CA HIS A 8 -26.61 20.35 -7.11
C HIS A 8 -27.52 19.94 -5.94
N ALA A 9 -28.14 18.77 -5.98
CA ALA A 9 -29.06 18.26 -4.96
C ALA A 9 -28.60 16.91 -4.35
N ALA A 10 -27.41 16.43 -4.65
CA ALA A 10 -26.95 15.17 -4.10
C ALA A 10 -26.36 15.38 -2.69
N SER A 11 -26.97 14.74 -1.69
CA SER A 11 -26.37 14.64 -0.36
C SER A 11 -25.39 13.46 -0.33
N TYR A 12 -24.22 13.66 0.24
CA TYR A 12 -23.20 12.65 0.42
C TYR A 12 -23.00 12.40 1.91
N ASP A 13 -22.71 11.14 2.27
CA ASP A 13 -22.44 10.74 3.64
C ASP A 13 -20.96 11.02 3.97
N ALA A 14 -20.08 11.03 2.96
CA ALA A 14 -18.67 11.36 3.09
C ALA A 14 -18.13 12.06 1.83
N ILE A 15 -17.17 12.95 2.02
CA ILE A 15 -16.39 13.57 0.95
C ILE A 15 -14.93 13.23 1.18
N VAL A 16 -14.30 12.59 0.19
CA VAL A 16 -12.87 12.27 0.19
C VAL A 16 -12.17 13.26 -0.72
N ILE A 17 -11.19 14.00 -0.20
CA ILE A 17 -10.40 14.98 -0.94
C ILE A 17 -9.03 14.37 -1.25
N GLY A 18 -8.72 14.28 -2.54
CA GLY A 18 -7.51 13.69 -3.06
C GLY A 18 -7.74 12.32 -3.69
N GLY A 19 -7.55 12.21 -5.00
CA GLY A 19 -7.76 11.01 -5.82
C GLY A 19 -6.49 10.19 -6.06
N GLY A 20 -5.54 10.19 -5.14
CA GLY A 20 -4.42 9.25 -5.12
C GLY A 20 -4.86 7.88 -4.58
N VAL A 21 -3.92 6.92 -4.50
CA VAL A 21 -4.21 5.54 -4.04
C VAL A 21 -4.91 5.51 -2.67
N MET A 22 -4.51 6.39 -1.74
CA MET A 22 -5.12 6.47 -0.41
C MET A 22 -6.57 6.94 -0.49
N GLY A 23 -6.84 8.03 -1.22
CA GLY A 23 -8.19 8.54 -1.37
C GLY A 23 -9.12 7.61 -2.15
N CYS A 24 -8.63 7.03 -3.24
CA CYS A 24 -9.39 6.04 -4.00
C CYS A 24 -9.74 4.82 -3.14
N SER A 25 -8.77 4.28 -2.38
CA SER A 25 -9.01 3.15 -1.48
C SER A 25 -9.99 3.50 -0.37
N THR A 26 -9.85 4.68 0.23
CA THR A 26 -10.78 5.16 1.27
C THR A 26 -12.20 5.30 0.72
N ALA A 27 -12.35 5.95 -0.43
CA ALA A 27 -13.66 6.14 -1.07
C ALA A 27 -14.32 4.80 -1.42
N LEU A 28 -13.53 3.85 -1.96
CA LEU A 28 -14.02 2.51 -2.28
C LEU A 28 -14.55 1.78 -1.04
N HIS A 29 -13.77 1.76 0.04
CA HIS A 29 -14.18 1.04 1.25
C HIS A 29 -15.39 1.67 1.95
N LEU A 30 -15.49 3.00 1.94
CA LEU A 30 -16.67 3.70 2.44
C LEU A 30 -17.90 3.37 1.59
N ALA A 31 -17.76 3.35 0.26
CA ALA A 31 -18.84 2.98 -0.65
C ALA A 31 -19.26 1.52 -0.50
N GLN A 32 -18.31 0.59 -0.34
CA GLN A 32 -18.60 -0.82 -0.02
C GLN A 32 -19.30 -0.97 1.34
N GLY A 33 -19.06 -0.04 2.29
CA GLY A 33 -19.79 0.06 3.55
C GLY A 33 -21.18 0.68 3.43
N GLY A 34 -21.67 0.96 2.21
CA GLY A 34 -23.01 1.49 1.94
C GLY A 34 -23.12 3.01 1.99
N MET A 35 -22.03 3.74 2.14
CA MET A 35 -22.04 5.21 2.15
C MET A 35 -22.11 5.78 0.72
N ARG A 36 -22.79 6.88 0.56
CA ARG A 36 -22.72 7.71 -0.65
C ARG A 36 -21.48 8.60 -0.53
N VAL A 37 -20.47 8.33 -1.36
CA VAL A 37 -19.17 9.00 -1.27
C VAL A 37 -18.92 9.87 -2.48
N ALA A 38 -18.49 11.11 -2.24
CA ALA A 38 -17.92 11.96 -3.28
C ALA A 38 -16.39 11.91 -3.16
N LEU A 39 -15.70 11.56 -4.24
CA LEU A 39 -14.25 11.67 -4.38
C LEU A 39 -13.92 12.90 -5.20
N VAL A 40 -13.17 13.83 -4.64
CA VAL A 40 -12.81 15.11 -5.27
C VAL A 40 -11.30 15.22 -5.40
N ASP A 41 -10.85 15.56 -6.59
CA ASP A 41 -9.44 15.87 -6.86
C ASP A 41 -9.33 17.12 -7.73
N ARG A 42 -8.23 17.85 -7.63
CA ARG A 42 -7.94 19.04 -8.46
C ARG A 42 -7.56 18.68 -9.90
N GLY A 43 -7.26 17.41 -10.17
CA GLY A 43 -6.79 16.94 -11.46
C GLY A 43 -7.20 15.49 -11.75
N PRO A 44 -6.61 14.85 -12.74
CA PRO A 44 -6.84 13.43 -13.02
C PRO A 44 -6.41 12.55 -11.84
N LEU A 45 -7.18 11.48 -11.60
CA LEU A 45 -6.89 10.55 -10.51
C LEU A 45 -5.51 9.91 -10.67
N CYS A 46 -4.84 9.67 -9.55
CA CYS A 46 -3.52 9.02 -9.46
C CYS A 46 -2.40 9.68 -10.28
N ARG A 47 -2.54 10.94 -10.68
CA ARG A 47 -1.55 11.63 -11.52
C ARG A 47 -0.26 11.97 -10.79
N GLU A 48 -0.35 12.29 -9.50
CA GLU A 48 0.79 12.71 -8.68
C GLU A 48 1.59 11.48 -8.17
N ALA A 49 2.03 11.48 -6.92
CA ALA A 49 2.87 10.44 -6.32
C ALA A 49 2.37 8.99 -6.57
N SER A 50 1.06 8.77 -6.57
CA SER A 50 0.48 7.45 -6.83
C SER A 50 0.67 6.96 -8.26
N GLY A 51 0.74 7.86 -9.24
CA GLY A 51 0.90 7.49 -10.65
C GLY A 51 2.35 7.39 -11.11
N VAL A 52 3.29 7.94 -10.34
CA VAL A 52 4.72 7.98 -10.70
C VAL A 52 5.59 7.10 -9.80
N ASN A 53 4.99 6.29 -8.93
CA ASN A 53 5.72 5.36 -8.08
C ASN A 53 6.26 4.15 -8.87
N ALA A 54 7.23 3.45 -8.30
CA ALA A 54 7.85 2.27 -8.92
C ALA A 54 7.03 0.98 -8.79
N GLY A 55 5.86 1.00 -8.15
CA GLY A 55 4.98 -0.15 -7.96
C GLY A 55 5.52 -1.21 -6.99
N THR A 56 6.51 -0.89 -6.18
CA THR A 56 7.13 -1.85 -5.25
C THR A 56 6.42 -1.85 -3.90
N LEU A 57 5.87 -3.01 -3.53
CA LEU A 57 5.27 -3.26 -2.21
C LEU A 57 6.30 -4.04 -1.36
N THR A 58 7.07 -3.33 -0.55
CA THR A 58 8.20 -3.93 0.17
C THR A 58 8.06 -3.82 1.68
N LEU A 59 8.57 -4.85 2.38
CA LEU A 59 8.73 -4.84 3.84
C LEU A 59 10.14 -4.38 4.27
N HIS A 60 11.12 -4.39 3.35
CA HIS A 60 12.52 -4.08 3.66
C HIS A 60 12.74 -2.67 4.23
N MET A 61 12.01 -1.69 3.71
CA MET A 61 12.10 -0.29 4.13
C MET A 61 11.10 0.07 5.23
N THR A 62 10.21 -0.85 5.60
CA THR A 62 9.13 -0.58 6.55
C THR A 62 9.68 -0.57 7.98
N ARG A 63 9.29 0.42 8.76
CA ARG A 63 9.58 0.49 10.20
C ARG A 63 8.95 -0.70 10.90
N ALA A 64 9.65 -1.32 11.86
CA ALA A 64 9.18 -2.53 12.55
C ALA A 64 7.76 -2.40 13.11
N ALA A 65 7.42 -1.28 13.76
CA ALA A 65 6.09 -1.02 14.30
C ALA A 65 4.98 -0.95 13.24
N LEU A 66 5.31 -0.74 11.97
CA LEU A 66 4.33 -0.68 10.86
C LEU A 66 4.19 -2.02 10.13
N ILE A 67 4.98 -3.03 10.47
CA ILE A 67 4.94 -4.35 9.82
C ILE A 67 3.54 -4.98 9.84
N PRO A 68 2.76 -4.97 10.93
CA PRO A 68 1.42 -5.56 10.92
C PRO A 68 0.50 -4.92 9.87
N TYR A 69 0.58 -3.61 9.70
CA TYR A 69 -0.21 -2.89 8.68
C TYR A 69 0.30 -3.18 7.27
N ALA A 70 1.62 -3.21 7.07
CA ALA A 70 2.22 -3.52 5.78
C ALA A 70 1.91 -4.95 5.34
N MET A 71 1.94 -5.93 6.26
CA MET A 71 1.55 -7.31 6.01
C MET A 71 0.07 -7.45 5.64
N ARG A 72 -0.80 -6.67 6.28
CA ARG A 72 -2.22 -6.61 5.92
C ARG A 72 -2.39 -6.02 4.51
N ALA A 73 -1.76 -4.89 4.23
CA ALA A 73 -1.81 -4.24 2.92
C ALA A 73 -1.28 -5.17 1.82
N TRP A 74 -0.17 -5.86 2.07
CA TRP A 74 0.39 -6.83 1.13
C TRP A 74 -0.60 -7.95 0.80
N ARG A 75 -1.26 -8.56 1.80
CA ARG A 75 -2.30 -9.56 1.57
C ARG A 75 -3.46 -9.00 0.74
N MET A 76 -3.92 -7.79 1.05
CA MET A 76 -4.98 -7.14 0.28
C MET A 76 -4.59 -6.97 -1.20
N TRP A 77 -3.33 -6.62 -1.49
CA TRP A 77 -2.86 -6.53 -2.88
C TRP A 77 -2.79 -7.89 -3.57
N MET A 78 -2.35 -8.96 -2.87
CA MET A 78 -2.34 -10.31 -3.43
C MET A 78 -3.77 -10.85 -3.69
N GLU A 79 -4.73 -10.42 -2.92
CA GLU A 79 -6.14 -10.80 -3.01
C GLU A 79 -7.00 -9.73 -3.75
N ALA A 80 -6.36 -8.83 -4.49
CA ALA A 80 -7.02 -7.65 -5.07
C ALA A 80 -8.20 -8.01 -5.97
N GLU A 81 -8.12 -9.11 -6.71
CA GLU A 81 -9.22 -9.58 -7.55
C GLU A 81 -10.51 -9.84 -6.77
N GLN A 82 -10.40 -10.31 -5.53
CA GLN A 82 -11.56 -10.64 -4.70
C GLN A 82 -12.33 -9.41 -4.23
N TRP A 83 -11.64 -8.29 -3.96
CA TRP A 83 -12.27 -7.09 -3.41
C TRP A 83 -12.37 -5.92 -4.39
N LEU A 84 -11.55 -5.90 -5.47
CA LEU A 84 -11.66 -4.94 -6.56
C LEU A 84 -12.51 -5.46 -7.73
N GLY A 85 -12.68 -6.78 -7.84
CA GLY A 85 -13.31 -7.41 -8.99
C GLY A 85 -12.44 -7.42 -10.24
N MET A 86 -11.15 -7.09 -10.11
CA MET A 86 -10.16 -7.09 -11.20
C MET A 86 -8.76 -7.37 -10.67
N GLY A 87 -7.97 -8.11 -11.43
CA GLY A 87 -6.56 -8.36 -11.11
C GLY A 87 -5.70 -7.10 -11.28
N VAL A 88 -4.73 -6.92 -10.39
CA VAL A 88 -3.80 -5.77 -10.38
C VAL A 88 -2.38 -6.16 -10.79
N LEU A 89 -2.18 -7.37 -11.31
CA LEU A 89 -0.88 -7.92 -11.73
C LEU A 89 0.21 -7.85 -10.62
N ALA A 90 -0.20 -7.88 -9.35
CA ALA A 90 0.75 -7.93 -8.25
C ALA A 90 1.38 -9.33 -8.19
N THR A 91 2.71 -9.38 -8.23
CA THR A 91 3.48 -10.63 -8.20
C THR A 91 4.36 -10.64 -6.96
N HIS A 92 4.30 -11.74 -6.20
CA HIS A 92 5.22 -11.93 -5.08
C HIS A 92 6.59 -12.35 -5.59
N VAL A 93 7.60 -11.59 -5.21
CA VAL A 93 9.01 -11.91 -5.45
C VAL A 93 9.78 -11.75 -4.15
N PRO A 94 10.78 -12.63 -3.89
CA PRO A 94 11.65 -12.44 -2.73
C PRO A 94 12.48 -11.17 -2.88
N GLY A 95 12.71 -10.47 -1.77
CA GLY A 95 13.58 -9.31 -1.71
C GLY A 95 14.83 -9.64 -0.89
N LEU A 96 15.98 -9.10 -1.28
CA LEU A 96 17.24 -9.29 -0.60
C LEU A 96 17.79 -7.98 -0.05
N THR A 97 18.37 -8.03 1.14
CA THR A 97 19.24 -6.99 1.68
C THR A 97 20.63 -7.60 1.86
N LEU A 98 21.63 -7.01 1.22
CA LEU A 98 23.00 -7.50 1.28
C LEU A 98 23.78 -6.73 2.36
N ALA A 99 24.70 -7.43 3.05
CA ALA A 99 25.66 -6.87 3.98
C ALA A 99 27.04 -7.40 3.60
N PHE A 100 28.03 -6.52 3.55
CA PHE A 100 29.40 -6.84 3.10
C PHE A 100 30.45 -6.66 4.21
N THR A 101 30.08 -6.02 5.31
CA THR A 101 30.95 -5.80 6.46
C THR A 101 30.30 -6.36 7.72
N GLU A 102 31.10 -6.64 8.73
CA GLU A 102 30.64 -7.14 10.03
C GLU A 102 29.59 -6.19 10.66
N ALA A 103 29.87 -4.88 10.65
CA ALA A 103 28.96 -3.87 11.15
C ALA A 103 27.61 -3.83 10.38
N GLU A 104 27.65 -4.04 9.07
CA GLU A 104 26.41 -4.16 8.26
C GLU A 104 25.67 -5.45 8.59
N CYS A 105 26.35 -6.57 8.79
CA CYS A 105 25.74 -7.83 9.20
C CYS A 105 25.01 -7.69 10.53
N GLU A 106 25.66 -7.10 11.54
CA GLU A 106 25.04 -6.83 12.84
C GLU A 106 23.79 -5.95 12.70
N MET A 107 23.87 -4.89 11.88
CA MET A 107 22.75 -3.99 11.65
C MET A 107 21.58 -4.68 10.93
N VAL A 108 21.86 -5.51 9.91
CA VAL A 108 20.85 -6.27 9.18
C VAL A 108 20.18 -7.27 10.11
N GLU A 109 20.94 -8.00 10.93
CA GLU A 109 20.39 -8.94 11.91
C GLU A 109 19.47 -8.24 12.92
N LEU A 110 19.93 -7.12 13.52
CA LEU A 110 19.14 -6.34 14.46
C LEU A 110 17.81 -5.88 13.83
N ARG A 111 17.85 -5.41 12.58
CA ARG A 111 16.65 -4.99 11.85
C ARG A 111 15.75 -6.17 11.51
N ALA A 112 16.30 -7.32 11.16
CA ALA A 112 15.55 -8.53 10.87
C ALA A 112 14.84 -9.03 12.14
N GLN A 113 15.53 -9.08 13.29
CA GLN A 113 14.94 -9.44 14.58
C GLN A 113 13.76 -8.53 14.94
N ALA A 114 13.96 -7.21 14.85
CA ALA A 114 12.91 -6.24 15.16
C ALA A 114 11.68 -6.42 14.27
N ARG A 115 11.85 -6.73 12.98
CA ARG A 115 10.73 -6.97 12.06
C ARG A 115 10.07 -8.32 12.25
N ARG A 116 10.87 -9.39 12.52
CA ARG A 116 10.33 -10.72 12.86
C ARG A 116 9.45 -10.67 14.10
N ALA A 117 9.84 -9.89 15.13
CA ALA A 117 9.02 -9.70 16.32
C ALA A 117 7.63 -9.08 16.03
N HIS A 118 7.45 -8.46 14.87
CA HIS A 118 6.20 -7.89 14.40
C HIS A 118 5.53 -8.71 13.27
N GLY A 119 6.04 -9.94 13.02
CA GLY A 119 5.43 -10.90 12.09
C GLY A 119 5.94 -10.83 10.64
N ALA A 120 7.04 -10.13 10.35
CA ALA A 120 7.61 -10.15 9.01
C ALA A 120 8.30 -11.50 8.72
N PRO A 121 8.06 -12.14 7.57
CA PRO A 121 8.73 -13.36 7.16
C PRO A 121 10.14 -13.01 6.62
N ILE A 122 11.11 -12.89 7.49
CA ILE A 122 12.49 -12.53 7.15
C ILE A 122 13.43 -13.63 7.64
N GLU A 123 14.30 -14.09 6.77
CA GLU A 123 15.40 -14.99 7.08
C GLU A 123 16.73 -14.27 6.89
N VAL A 124 17.68 -14.57 7.73
CA VAL A 124 19.08 -14.16 7.57
C VAL A 124 19.85 -15.38 7.11
N ILE A 125 20.50 -15.26 5.97
CA ILE A 125 21.26 -16.35 5.34
C ILE A 125 22.74 -15.93 5.29
N SER A 126 23.63 -16.87 5.50
CA SER A 126 25.07 -16.67 5.28
C SER A 126 25.41 -16.83 3.79
N ALA A 127 26.50 -16.22 3.38
CA ALA A 127 27.11 -16.44 2.07
C ALA A 127 28.04 -17.67 2.16
N GLU A 128 27.48 -18.88 2.17
CA GLU A 128 28.25 -20.12 1.98
C GLU A 128 28.21 -20.55 0.52
#